data_3286f189b1ac844ce67affeb0f82a017
#
_entry.id   3286f189b1ac844ce67affeb0f82a017
#
_cell.length_a   1.000
_cell.length_b   1.000
_cell.length_c   1.000
_cell.angle_alpha   90.00
_cell.angle_beta   90.00
_cell.angle_gamma   90.00
#
_symmetry.space_group_name_H-M   'P 1'
#
loop_
_entity.id
_entity.type
_entity.pdbx_description
1 polymer ?
#
loop_
_entity_poly.entity_id
_entity_poly.type
_entity_poly.pdbx_seq_one_letter_code
_entity_poly.pdbx_strand_id
1 'polypeptide(L)'
;MNADTGNAAYLGTIPSMVAFLPGLSSEERTDIQNVLLDAQLFAGRQFDFKTQWGTWMHYYRSRLKARGIQQKGVVLGDSLVVSSVDDLLQATFKVSHPADRKRLGGMVQRAVAAMGVWQAAESYFQSGFDQGRLGSFQIVPCEKYEPGRMLLLLCSLHLSIDDHAPGRRRLLFHFKGGSYIFDSKVYAAHRDEVMRYLDGRAQELVRAASI
;
A
#
# COMPACT_ATOMS: atom_id res chain seq x y z
N MET A 1 29.01 4.79 10.60
CA MET A 1 27.94 3.93 11.10
C MET A 1 26.82 4.01 10.03
N ASN A 2 26.72 2.99 9.17
CA ASN A 2 25.59 2.90 8.26
C ASN A 2 24.37 2.57 9.13
N ALA A 3 23.47 3.52 9.30
CA ALA A 3 22.14 3.23 9.79
C ALA A 3 21.56 2.20 8.82
N ASP A 4 21.25 1.03 9.32
CA ASP A 4 20.54 -0.03 8.61
C ASP A 4 19.19 0.58 8.19
N THR A 5 19.17 1.15 6.97
CA THR A 5 17.93 1.67 6.41
C THR A 5 17.07 0.45 6.13
N GLY A 6 16.08 0.22 6.98
CA GLY A 6 15.16 -0.90 6.86
C GLY A 6 14.68 -1.07 5.43
N ASN A 7 14.34 -2.30 5.04
CA ASN A 7 13.85 -2.61 3.70
C ASN A 7 12.40 -2.13 3.45
N ALA A 8 11.79 -1.43 4.41
CA ALA A 8 10.43 -0.90 4.35
C ALA A 8 10.30 0.41 5.14
N ALA A 9 9.18 1.13 4.91
CA ALA A 9 8.78 2.27 5.73
C ALA A 9 7.26 2.39 5.82
N TYR A 10 6.76 2.79 7.00
CA TYR A 10 5.40 3.29 7.16
C TYR A 10 5.31 4.71 6.59
N LEU A 11 4.22 5.03 5.90
CA LEU A 11 4.01 6.31 5.25
C LEU A 11 2.74 7.01 5.76
N GLY A 12 2.90 8.26 6.16
CA GLY A 12 1.78 9.15 6.45
C GLY A 12 1.02 8.81 7.74
N THR A 13 -0.24 9.23 7.77
CA THR A 13 -1.17 9.07 8.90
C THR A 13 -2.16 7.92 8.71
N ILE A 14 -2.15 7.28 7.55
CA ILE A 14 -2.99 6.11 7.24
C ILE A 14 -2.17 4.83 7.40
N PRO A 15 -2.80 3.66 7.59
CA PRO A 15 -2.11 2.38 7.56
C PRO A 15 -1.52 2.11 6.17
N SER A 16 -0.29 2.54 5.94
CA SER A 16 0.38 2.42 4.64
C SER A 16 1.86 2.03 4.83
N MET A 17 2.32 1.10 4.02
CA MET A 17 3.70 0.64 4.02
C MET A 17 4.25 0.57 2.60
N VAL A 18 5.42 1.15 2.38
CA VAL A 18 6.25 0.90 1.21
C VAL A 18 7.35 -0.08 1.57
N ALA A 19 7.66 -1.02 0.68
CA ALA A 19 8.70 -2.02 0.89
C ALA A 19 9.59 -2.13 -0.36
N PHE A 20 10.87 -2.33 -0.15
CA PHE A 20 11.88 -2.28 -1.21
C PHE A 20 12.63 -3.61 -1.33
N LEU A 21 12.62 -4.20 -2.52
CA LEU A 21 13.56 -5.27 -2.84
C LEU A 21 14.98 -4.69 -2.99
N PRO A 22 16.02 -5.52 -2.78
CA PRO A 22 17.40 -5.08 -2.97
C PRO A 22 17.66 -4.49 -4.36
N GLY A 23 18.60 -3.53 -4.44
CA GLY A 23 19.01 -2.91 -5.70
C GLY A 23 18.53 -1.49 -5.93
N LEU A 24 17.65 -0.93 -5.07
CA LEU A 24 17.32 0.48 -5.07
C LEU A 24 18.31 1.29 -4.24
N SER A 25 18.76 2.42 -4.78
CA SER A 25 19.59 3.38 -4.05
C SER A 25 18.77 4.10 -2.96
N SER A 26 19.45 4.73 -2.01
CA SER A 26 18.79 5.55 -0.97
C SER A 26 17.99 6.70 -1.58
N GLU A 27 18.50 7.34 -2.63
CA GLU A 27 17.81 8.42 -3.33
C GLU A 27 16.53 7.91 -3.99
N GLU A 28 16.58 6.79 -4.73
CA GLU A 28 15.40 6.17 -5.35
C GLU A 28 14.33 5.81 -4.32
N ARG A 29 14.73 5.28 -3.16
CA ARG A 29 13.80 4.97 -2.05
C ARG A 29 13.16 6.23 -1.49
N THR A 30 13.95 7.27 -1.24
CA THR A 30 13.46 8.56 -0.72
C THR A 30 12.50 9.22 -1.70
N ASP A 31 12.81 9.23 -2.98
CA ASP A 31 11.94 9.79 -4.02
C ASP A 31 10.59 9.05 -4.11
N ILE A 32 10.62 7.71 -4.05
CA ILE A 32 9.41 6.89 -4.04
C ILE A 32 8.59 7.18 -2.78
N GLN A 33 9.20 7.22 -1.59
CA GLN A 33 8.52 7.56 -0.35
C GLN A 33 7.84 8.93 -0.43
N ASN A 34 8.56 9.93 -0.93
CA ASN A 34 8.07 11.29 -1.04
C ASN A 34 6.89 11.42 -2.02
N VAL A 35 6.95 10.80 -3.19
CA VAL A 35 5.84 10.87 -4.16
C VAL A 35 4.61 10.11 -3.68
N LEU A 36 4.77 8.98 -3.00
CA LEU A 36 3.67 8.25 -2.39
C LEU A 36 3.03 9.05 -1.25
N LEU A 37 3.85 9.71 -0.42
CA LEU A 37 3.37 10.56 0.67
C LEU A 37 2.66 11.83 0.13
N ASP A 38 3.22 12.48 -0.92
CA ASP A 38 2.55 13.61 -1.61
C ASP A 38 1.16 13.20 -2.08
N ALA A 39 1.02 12.03 -2.69
CA ALA A 39 -0.27 11.54 -3.15
C ALA A 39 -1.23 11.22 -2.01
N GLN A 40 -0.74 10.64 -0.89
CA GLN A 40 -1.56 10.39 0.30
C GLN A 40 -2.11 11.68 0.90
N LEU A 41 -1.24 12.67 1.13
CA LEU A 41 -1.61 13.94 1.73
C LEU A 41 -2.57 14.73 0.81
N PHE A 42 -2.36 14.65 -0.50
CA PHE A 42 -3.28 15.26 -1.48
C PHE A 42 -4.67 14.63 -1.41
N ALA A 43 -4.77 13.31 -1.46
CA ALA A 43 -6.04 12.59 -1.38
C ALA A 43 -6.72 12.78 -0.02
N GLY A 44 -5.95 12.73 1.07
CA GLY A 44 -6.44 12.88 2.44
C GLY A 44 -6.97 14.28 2.79
N ARG A 45 -6.59 15.32 2.02
CA ARG A 45 -7.21 16.66 2.14
C ARG A 45 -8.62 16.72 1.60
N GLN A 46 -8.99 15.83 0.71
CA GLN A 46 -10.26 15.82 0.01
C GLN A 46 -11.24 14.80 0.59
N PHE A 47 -10.71 13.63 0.97
CA PHE A 47 -11.53 12.47 1.34
C PHE A 47 -10.91 11.71 2.50
N ASP A 48 -11.75 11.19 3.37
CA ASP A 48 -11.32 10.31 4.47
C ASP A 48 -11.02 8.91 3.94
N PHE A 49 -9.84 8.38 4.28
CA PHE A 49 -9.37 7.09 3.82
C PHE A 49 -10.20 5.91 4.36
N LYS A 50 -10.79 6.05 5.56
CA LYS A 50 -11.55 4.96 6.19
C LYS A 50 -12.96 4.85 5.63
N THR A 51 -13.63 6.01 5.46
CA THR A 51 -15.05 6.06 5.09
C THR A 51 -15.28 6.28 3.60
N GLN A 52 -14.30 6.82 2.88
CA GLN A 52 -14.40 7.18 1.46
C GLN A 52 -13.27 6.55 0.62
N TRP A 53 -12.82 5.36 1.00
CA TRP A 53 -11.68 4.66 0.43
C TRP A 53 -11.65 4.62 -1.10
N GLY A 54 -12.79 4.32 -1.74
CA GLY A 54 -12.88 4.24 -3.20
C GLY A 54 -12.58 5.56 -3.91
N THR A 55 -13.12 6.68 -3.39
CA THR A 55 -12.91 8.02 -3.92
C THR A 55 -11.50 8.53 -3.58
N TRP A 56 -11.06 8.29 -2.36
CA TRP A 56 -9.69 8.58 -1.93
C TRP A 56 -8.66 7.94 -2.87
N MET A 57 -8.83 6.66 -3.21
CA MET A 57 -7.97 5.93 -4.15
C MET A 57 -7.95 6.55 -5.55
N HIS A 58 -9.08 7.08 -6.02
CA HIS A 58 -9.13 7.78 -7.31
C HIS A 58 -8.22 9.01 -7.29
N TYR A 59 -8.33 9.86 -6.26
CA TYR A 59 -7.50 11.07 -6.12
C TYR A 59 -6.03 10.75 -5.89
N TYR A 60 -5.73 9.75 -5.08
CA TYR A 60 -4.38 9.24 -4.87
C TYR A 60 -3.71 8.86 -6.20
N ARG A 61 -4.36 8.03 -7.01
CA ARG A 61 -3.84 7.59 -8.31
C ARG A 61 -3.72 8.75 -9.32
N SER A 62 -4.67 9.67 -9.31
CA SER A 62 -4.63 10.88 -10.15
C SER A 62 -3.42 11.74 -9.80
N ARG A 63 -3.10 11.88 -8.51
CA ARG A 63 -1.93 12.62 -8.05
C ARG A 63 -0.63 11.93 -8.46
N LEU A 64 -0.52 10.61 -8.32
CA LEU A 64 0.64 9.85 -8.81
C LEU A 64 0.87 10.09 -10.31
N LYS A 65 -0.20 10.02 -11.11
CA LYS A 65 -0.11 10.31 -12.55
C LYS A 65 0.38 11.72 -12.82
N ALA A 66 -0.12 12.73 -12.09
CA ALA A 66 0.33 14.12 -12.20
C ALA A 66 1.80 14.33 -11.81
N ARG A 67 2.39 13.38 -11.06
CA ARG A 67 3.82 13.33 -10.69
C ARG A 67 4.67 12.45 -11.60
N GLY A 68 4.14 12.09 -12.76
CA GLY A 68 4.86 11.33 -13.78
C GLY A 68 4.92 9.81 -13.53
N ILE A 69 4.18 9.29 -12.54
CA ILE A 69 4.11 7.85 -12.30
C ILE A 69 3.17 7.20 -13.31
N GLN A 70 3.71 6.30 -14.13
CA GLN A 70 2.97 5.69 -15.23
C GLN A 70 2.31 4.39 -14.78
N GLN A 71 1.01 4.29 -14.98
CA GLN A 71 0.28 3.05 -14.77
C GLN A 71 0.56 2.07 -15.92
N LYS A 72 0.99 0.85 -15.58
CA LYS A 72 1.25 -0.25 -16.53
C LYS A 72 0.10 -1.25 -16.60
N GLY A 73 -0.56 -1.49 -15.48
CA GLY A 73 -1.65 -2.43 -15.41
C GLY A 73 -2.60 -2.10 -14.27
N VAL A 74 -3.84 -2.52 -14.42
CA VAL A 74 -4.87 -2.44 -13.37
C VAL A 74 -5.05 -3.83 -12.80
N VAL A 75 -5.10 -3.93 -11.48
CA VAL A 75 -5.64 -5.11 -10.82
C VAL A 75 -7.10 -4.80 -10.56
N LEU A 76 -7.98 -5.39 -11.36
CA LEU A 76 -9.41 -5.34 -11.11
C LEU A 76 -9.69 -6.27 -9.94
N GLY A 77 -10.21 -5.72 -8.86
CA GLY A 77 -10.56 -6.47 -7.67
C GLY A 77 -12.07 -6.60 -7.54
N ASP A 78 -12.53 -7.84 -7.52
CA ASP A 78 -13.84 -8.14 -7.01
C ASP A 78 -13.78 -8.25 -5.49
N SER A 79 -14.91 -8.00 -4.84
CA SER A 79 -15.05 -8.28 -3.42
C SER A 79 -15.02 -9.79 -3.19
N LEU A 80 -14.17 -10.22 -2.27
CA LEU A 80 -14.09 -11.61 -1.85
C LEU A 80 -14.67 -11.75 -0.44
N VAL A 81 -15.47 -12.80 -0.23
CA VAL A 81 -15.93 -13.17 1.12
C VAL A 81 -14.87 -14.05 1.75
N VAL A 82 -14.43 -13.69 2.95
CA VAL A 82 -13.47 -14.46 3.74
C VAL A 82 -14.11 -14.82 5.08
N SER A 83 -14.00 -16.08 5.48
CA SER A 83 -14.61 -16.64 6.68
C SER A 83 -13.57 -17.15 7.68
N SER A 84 -12.30 -17.12 7.32
CA SER A 84 -11.17 -17.56 8.11
C SER A 84 -9.91 -16.78 7.79
N VAL A 85 -8.89 -16.91 8.63
CA VAL A 85 -7.55 -16.34 8.34
C VAL A 85 -6.95 -16.99 7.09
N ASP A 86 -7.18 -18.29 6.89
CA ASP A 86 -6.69 -19.00 5.70
C ASP A 86 -7.32 -18.47 4.42
N ASP A 87 -8.62 -18.16 4.42
CA ASP A 87 -9.29 -17.50 3.28
C ASP A 87 -8.66 -16.14 3.00
N LEU A 88 -8.37 -15.35 4.06
CA LEU A 88 -7.73 -14.04 3.93
C LEU A 88 -6.31 -14.15 3.37
N LEU A 89 -5.53 -15.15 3.80
CA LEU A 89 -4.21 -15.44 3.25
C LEU A 89 -4.29 -15.79 1.77
N GLN A 90 -5.23 -16.67 1.40
CA GLN A 90 -5.44 -17.07 -0.01
C GLN A 90 -5.91 -15.88 -0.85
N ALA A 91 -6.82 -15.05 -0.35
CA ALA A 91 -7.26 -13.83 -1.02
C ALA A 91 -6.09 -12.85 -1.23
N THR A 92 -5.30 -12.62 -0.20
CA THR A 92 -4.11 -11.75 -0.27
C THR A 92 -3.08 -12.31 -1.25
N PHE A 93 -2.86 -13.62 -1.24
CA PHE A 93 -1.98 -14.29 -2.20
C PHE A 93 -2.47 -14.12 -3.63
N LYS A 94 -3.73 -14.39 -3.91
CA LYS A 94 -4.34 -14.27 -5.24
C LYS A 94 -4.23 -12.85 -5.81
N VAL A 95 -4.40 -11.84 -4.94
CA VAL A 95 -4.30 -10.42 -5.30
C VAL A 95 -2.87 -9.98 -5.56
N SER A 96 -1.92 -10.48 -4.77
CA SER A 96 -0.53 -10.02 -4.77
C SER A 96 0.39 -10.83 -5.69
N HIS A 97 -0.09 -11.95 -6.25
CA HIS A 97 0.69 -12.85 -7.10
C HIS A 97 0.14 -12.94 -8.54
N PRO A 98 0.22 -11.87 -9.36
CA PRO A 98 0.24 -12.07 -10.79
C PRO A 98 1.40 -13.03 -11.11
N ALA A 99 1.22 -13.99 -12.00
CA ALA A 99 2.11 -15.14 -12.22
C ALA A 99 3.60 -14.78 -12.42
N ASP A 100 3.89 -13.56 -12.86
CA ASP A 100 5.21 -13.01 -13.15
C ASP A 100 5.86 -12.23 -11.97
N ARG A 101 5.18 -12.11 -10.80
CA ARG A 101 5.58 -11.19 -9.72
C ARG A 101 5.64 -11.80 -8.33
N LYS A 102 6.03 -13.05 -8.23
CA LYS A 102 6.11 -13.80 -6.95
C LYS A 102 6.90 -13.08 -5.85
N ARG A 103 8.00 -12.38 -6.21
CA ARG A 103 8.85 -11.68 -5.24
C ARG A 103 8.11 -10.51 -4.58
N LEU A 104 7.41 -9.69 -5.38
CA LEU A 104 6.60 -8.58 -4.88
C LEU A 104 5.43 -9.08 -4.04
N GLY A 105 4.78 -10.17 -4.46
CA GLY A 105 3.71 -10.79 -3.69
C GLY A 105 4.16 -11.29 -2.32
N GLY A 106 5.34 -11.91 -2.24
CA GLY A 106 5.93 -12.30 -0.95
C GLY A 106 6.20 -11.10 -0.02
N MET A 107 6.54 -9.92 -0.57
CA MET A 107 6.65 -8.69 0.24
C MET A 107 5.29 -8.20 0.73
N VAL A 108 4.24 -8.27 -0.09
CA VAL A 108 2.87 -7.92 0.35
C VAL A 108 2.48 -8.76 1.56
N GLN A 109 2.70 -10.07 1.52
CA GLN A 109 2.35 -10.96 2.63
C GLN A 109 3.11 -10.60 3.92
N ARG A 110 4.43 -10.36 3.84
CA ARG A 110 5.21 -9.92 5.01
C ARG A 110 4.75 -8.57 5.55
N ALA A 111 4.40 -7.62 4.68
CA ALA A 111 3.89 -6.32 5.07
C ALA A 111 2.52 -6.43 5.75
N VAL A 112 1.59 -7.25 5.23
CA VAL A 112 0.29 -7.55 5.86
C VAL A 112 0.48 -8.13 7.27
N ALA A 113 1.44 -9.04 7.43
CA ALA A 113 1.80 -9.60 8.74
C ALA A 113 2.33 -8.52 9.69
N ALA A 114 3.29 -7.71 9.22
CA ALA A 114 3.90 -6.64 10.02
C ALA A 114 2.90 -5.55 10.43
N MET A 115 1.87 -5.32 9.64
CA MET A 115 0.78 -4.38 9.96
C MET A 115 -0.27 -4.96 10.93
N GLY A 116 -0.16 -6.23 11.32
CA GLY A 116 -1.05 -6.88 12.27
C GLY A 116 -2.46 -7.16 11.74
N VAL A 117 -2.66 -7.17 10.43
CA VAL A 117 -3.97 -7.34 9.80
C VAL A 117 -4.51 -8.75 10.03
N TRP A 118 -3.66 -9.78 9.96
CA TRP A 118 -4.08 -11.16 10.18
C TRP A 118 -4.51 -11.41 11.61
N GLN A 119 -3.78 -10.87 12.60
CA GLN A 119 -4.13 -10.97 14.01
C GLN A 119 -5.46 -10.27 14.31
N ALA A 120 -5.74 -9.14 13.66
CA ALA A 120 -7.01 -8.45 13.79
C ALA A 120 -8.16 -9.26 13.19
N ALA A 121 -7.97 -9.87 12.02
CA ALA A 121 -8.96 -10.76 11.39
C ALA A 121 -9.20 -12.02 12.23
N GLU A 122 -8.14 -12.66 12.75
CA GLU A 122 -8.25 -13.81 13.64
C GLU A 122 -9.06 -13.49 14.91
N SER A 123 -8.76 -12.37 15.56
CA SER A 123 -9.52 -11.89 16.72
C SER A 123 -11.00 -11.70 16.39
N TYR A 124 -11.31 -11.13 15.23
CA TYR A 124 -12.69 -10.98 14.78
C TYR A 124 -13.38 -12.33 14.55
N PHE A 125 -12.74 -13.28 13.86
CA PHE A 125 -13.33 -14.60 13.61
C PHE A 125 -13.56 -15.39 14.90
N GLN A 126 -12.69 -15.22 15.90
CA GLN A 126 -12.81 -15.91 17.20
C GLN A 126 -13.86 -15.26 18.10
N SER A 127 -13.84 -13.94 18.26
CA SER A 127 -14.63 -13.22 19.26
C SER A 127 -15.81 -12.43 18.70
N GLY A 128 -15.80 -12.11 17.41
CA GLY A 128 -16.72 -11.16 16.78
C GLY A 128 -16.39 -9.70 17.07
N PHE A 129 -15.28 -9.43 17.76
CA PHE A 129 -14.90 -8.09 18.17
C PHE A 129 -13.78 -7.56 17.25
N ASP A 130 -14.08 -6.50 16.53
CA ASP A 130 -13.10 -5.73 15.78
C ASP A 130 -12.51 -4.66 16.71
N GLN A 131 -11.21 -4.76 16.99
CA GLN A 131 -10.47 -3.76 17.78
C GLN A 131 -10.22 -2.46 17.01
N GLY A 132 -10.98 -2.16 15.95
CA GLY A 132 -10.78 -1.02 15.08
C GLY A 132 -9.52 -1.13 14.19
N ARG A 133 -8.98 -2.33 14.06
CA ARG A 133 -7.80 -2.64 13.23
C ARG A 133 -8.16 -3.16 11.84
N LEU A 134 -9.40 -3.64 11.68
CA LEU A 134 -9.95 -3.94 10.36
C LEU A 134 -10.32 -2.63 9.66
N GLY A 135 -10.17 -2.57 8.36
CA GLY A 135 -10.46 -1.37 7.58
C GLY A 135 -9.55 -1.24 6.37
N SER A 136 -9.23 -0.01 6.01
CA SER A 136 -8.43 0.27 4.84
C SER A 136 -6.94 0.34 5.18
N PHE A 137 -6.12 -0.29 4.34
CA PHE A 137 -4.67 -0.21 4.42
C PHE A 137 -4.04 -0.30 3.02
N GLN A 138 -2.79 0.14 2.90
CA GLN A 138 -2.09 0.19 1.63
C GLN A 138 -0.70 -0.40 1.75
N ILE A 139 -0.29 -1.18 0.75
CA ILE A 139 1.06 -1.74 0.66
C ILE A 139 1.59 -1.49 -0.74
N VAL A 140 2.82 -1.00 -0.82
CA VAL A 140 3.49 -0.70 -2.09
C VAL A 140 4.87 -1.36 -2.13
N PRO A 141 4.98 -2.64 -2.50
CA PRO A 141 6.28 -3.24 -2.77
C PRO A 141 6.87 -2.69 -4.07
N CYS A 142 8.19 -2.46 -4.03
CA CYS A 142 8.96 -1.86 -5.11
C CYS A 142 10.16 -2.72 -5.48
N GLU A 143 10.44 -2.84 -6.78
CA GLU A 143 11.64 -3.50 -7.28
C GLU A 143 12.30 -2.69 -8.40
N LYS A 144 13.61 -2.89 -8.57
CA LYS A 144 14.34 -2.37 -9.71
C LYS A 144 13.84 -3.07 -10.97
N TYR A 145 13.39 -2.28 -11.94
CA TYR A 145 12.89 -2.78 -13.22
C TYR A 145 13.95 -2.64 -14.33
N GLU A 146 14.52 -1.44 -14.44
CA GLU A 146 15.59 -1.07 -15.36
C GLU A 146 16.44 0.04 -14.69
N PRO A 147 17.62 0.40 -15.22
CA PRO A 147 18.37 1.55 -14.70
C PRO A 147 17.52 2.82 -14.68
N GLY A 148 17.37 3.42 -13.50
CA GLY A 148 16.53 4.61 -13.27
C GLY A 148 15.02 4.36 -13.30
N ARG A 149 14.56 3.12 -13.48
CA ARG A 149 13.13 2.78 -13.49
C ARG A 149 12.80 1.71 -12.47
N MET A 150 11.78 1.93 -11.69
CA MET A 150 11.30 1.02 -10.66
C MET A 150 9.86 0.62 -10.91
N LEU A 151 9.56 -0.65 -10.66
CA LEU A 151 8.22 -1.19 -10.67
C LEU A 151 7.63 -1.08 -9.26
N LEU A 152 6.47 -0.45 -9.15
CA LEU A 152 5.70 -0.34 -7.92
C LEU A 152 4.41 -1.17 -8.08
N LEU A 153 4.13 -2.06 -7.14
CA LEU A 153 2.85 -2.76 -7.08
C LEU A 153 1.98 -2.08 -6.00
N LEU A 154 1.04 -1.25 -6.43
CA LEU A 154 0.10 -0.62 -5.51
C LEU A 154 -0.98 -1.62 -5.12
N CYS A 155 -1.03 -1.99 -3.84
CA CYS A 155 -2.06 -2.83 -3.24
C CYS A 155 -2.80 -2.00 -2.17
N SER A 156 -3.99 -1.53 -2.48
CA SER A 156 -4.88 -0.88 -1.51
C SER A 156 -6.00 -1.85 -1.18
N LEU A 157 -6.14 -2.16 0.09
CA LEU A 157 -6.96 -3.23 0.63
C LEU A 157 -7.96 -2.63 1.63
N HIS A 158 -9.16 -3.16 1.65
CA HIS A 158 -10.20 -2.77 2.59
C HIS A 158 -10.94 -4.01 3.11
N LEU A 159 -10.99 -4.15 4.43
CA LEU A 159 -11.74 -5.18 5.12
C LEU A 159 -12.96 -4.55 5.80
N SER A 160 -14.13 -5.07 5.52
CA SER A 160 -15.38 -4.69 6.19
C SER A 160 -16.15 -5.92 6.65
N ILE A 161 -16.97 -5.74 7.69
CA ILE A 161 -17.84 -6.81 8.20
C ILE A 161 -18.92 -7.11 7.17
N ASP A 162 -19.19 -8.39 6.91
CA ASP A 162 -20.32 -8.84 6.09
C ASP A 162 -21.54 -9.09 6.96
N ASP A 163 -22.43 -8.11 7.03
CA ASP A 163 -23.67 -8.16 7.81
C ASP A 163 -24.80 -8.98 7.15
N HIS A 164 -24.57 -9.49 5.91
CA HIS A 164 -25.60 -10.20 5.14
C HIS A 164 -25.81 -11.67 5.57
N ALA A 165 -25.01 -12.19 6.49
CA ALA A 165 -25.13 -13.57 6.98
C ALA A 165 -25.17 -13.63 8.51
N PRO A 166 -26.35 -13.44 9.12
CA PRO A 166 -26.51 -13.54 10.56
C PRO A 166 -25.99 -14.89 11.08
N GLY A 167 -25.22 -14.84 12.18
CA GLY A 167 -24.65 -16.02 12.82
C GLY A 167 -23.36 -16.57 12.20
N ARG A 168 -22.86 -15.99 11.12
CA ARG A 168 -21.55 -16.33 10.54
C ARG A 168 -20.64 -15.11 10.55
N ARG A 169 -19.46 -15.24 11.12
CA ARG A 169 -18.45 -14.18 11.12
C ARG A 169 -17.74 -14.21 9.78
N ARG A 170 -18.04 -13.23 8.93
CA ARG A 170 -17.44 -13.08 7.60
C ARG A 170 -16.96 -11.66 7.39
N LEU A 171 -15.92 -11.51 6.62
CA LEU A 171 -15.39 -10.22 6.17
C LEU A 171 -15.52 -10.12 4.65
N LEU A 172 -15.83 -8.92 4.19
CA LEU A 172 -15.68 -8.55 2.78
C LEU A 172 -14.27 -7.98 2.59
N PHE A 173 -13.51 -8.62 1.72
CA PHE A 173 -12.18 -8.22 1.32
C PHE A 173 -12.26 -7.53 -0.04
N HIS A 174 -12.08 -6.22 -0.03
CA HIS A 174 -12.03 -5.42 -1.23
C HIS A 174 -10.58 -5.04 -1.52
N PHE A 175 -10.22 -4.97 -2.80
CA PHE A 175 -8.93 -4.42 -3.13
C PHE A 175 -8.98 -3.58 -4.42
N LYS A 176 -8.10 -2.59 -4.49
CA LYS A 176 -7.84 -1.78 -5.68
C LYS A 176 -6.33 -1.61 -5.81
N GLY A 177 -5.84 -1.69 -7.05
CA GLY A 177 -4.42 -1.53 -7.24
C GLY A 177 -4.00 -1.59 -8.69
N GLY A 178 -2.73 -1.83 -8.86
CA GLY A 178 -2.12 -1.95 -10.19
C GLY A 178 -0.62 -1.90 -10.12
N SER A 179 -0.01 -2.09 -11.26
CA SER A 179 1.42 -1.91 -11.43
C SER A 179 1.71 -0.55 -12.05
N TYR A 180 2.74 0.08 -11.53
CA TYR A 180 3.17 1.42 -11.92
C TYR A 180 4.67 1.43 -12.19
N ILE A 181 5.11 2.30 -13.08
CA ILE A 181 6.53 2.59 -13.28
C ILE A 181 6.82 3.97 -12.70
N PHE A 182 7.78 4.01 -11.79
CA PHE A 182 8.47 5.20 -11.37
C PHE A 182 9.73 5.33 -12.24
N ASP A 183 9.87 6.45 -12.94
CA ASP A 183 11.05 6.81 -13.74
C ASP A 183 11.74 7.99 -13.07
N SER A 184 12.98 7.79 -12.61
CA SER A 184 13.73 8.81 -11.87
C SER A 184 13.97 10.08 -12.70
N LYS A 185 14.14 9.94 -14.03
CA LYS A 185 14.34 11.10 -14.92
C LYS A 185 13.07 11.92 -15.07
N VAL A 186 11.93 11.25 -15.22
CA VAL A 186 10.62 11.92 -15.30
C VAL A 186 10.28 12.58 -13.97
N TYR A 187 10.49 11.86 -12.85
CA TYR A 187 10.22 12.38 -11.52
C TYR A 187 11.11 13.57 -11.14
N ALA A 188 12.33 13.64 -11.63
CA ALA A 188 13.26 14.76 -11.35
C ALA A 188 12.62 16.13 -11.65
N ALA A 189 11.78 16.22 -12.68
CA ALA A 189 11.05 17.46 -13.02
C ALA A 189 9.97 17.83 -11.98
N HIS A 190 9.53 16.88 -11.17
CA HIS A 190 8.49 17.07 -10.15
C HIS A 190 9.04 17.13 -8.73
N ARG A 191 10.31 16.76 -8.50
CA ARG A 191 10.92 16.61 -7.17
C ARG A 191 10.76 17.86 -6.31
N ASP A 192 11.13 19.04 -6.85
CA ASP A 192 11.07 20.30 -6.09
C ASP A 192 9.62 20.66 -5.71
N GLU A 193 8.68 20.39 -6.59
CA GLU A 193 7.26 20.64 -6.29
C GLU A 193 6.73 19.69 -5.21
N VAL A 194 7.11 18.41 -5.26
CA VAL A 194 6.77 17.42 -4.24
C VAL A 194 7.38 17.84 -2.90
N MET A 195 8.68 18.15 -2.86
CA MET A 195 9.36 18.57 -1.63
C MET A 195 8.73 19.83 -1.02
N ARG A 196 8.40 20.81 -1.83
CA ARG A 196 7.70 22.03 -1.38
C ARG A 196 6.30 21.73 -0.84
N TYR A 197 5.57 20.82 -1.47
CA TYR A 197 4.25 20.40 -0.99
C TYR A 197 4.33 19.63 0.34
N LEU A 198 5.35 18.80 0.51
CA LEU A 198 5.58 18.06 1.75
C LEU A 198 6.00 18.99 2.90
N ASP A 199 6.72 20.08 2.63
CA ASP A 199 7.08 21.10 3.59
C ASP A 199 7.70 20.54 4.89
N GLY A 200 8.72 19.68 4.73
CA GLY A 200 9.40 19.02 5.86
C GLY A 200 8.65 17.83 6.50
N ARG A 201 7.36 17.66 6.24
CA ARG A 201 6.53 16.60 6.86
C ARG A 201 7.01 15.18 6.57
N ALA A 202 7.82 14.97 5.53
CA ALA A 202 8.37 13.65 5.24
C ALA A 202 9.22 13.12 6.40
N GLN A 203 9.94 13.97 7.13
CA GLN A 203 10.77 13.59 8.29
C GLN A 203 9.92 13.03 9.45
N GLU A 204 8.69 13.51 9.60
CA GLU A 204 7.77 13.09 10.66
C GLU A 204 6.92 11.89 10.22
N LEU A 205 6.54 11.85 8.94
CA LEU A 205 5.54 10.92 8.41
C LEU A 205 6.13 9.68 7.72
N VAL A 206 7.45 9.62 7.53
CA VAL A 206 8.15 8.43 7.02
C VAL A 206 8.91 7.77 8.16
N ARG A 207 8.52 6.56 8.54
CA ARG A 207 9.13 5.81 9.65
C ARG A 207 9.68 4.49 9.12
N ALA A 208 11.00 4.31 9.25
CA ALA A 208 11.66 3.07 8.82
C ALA A 208 11.05 1.83 9.49
N ALA A 209 10.97 0.76 8.73
CA ALA A 209 10.50 -0.55 9.16
C ALA A 209 11.33 -1.66 8.51
N SER A 210 11.27 -2.87 9.07
CA SER A 210 11.86 -4.08 8.50
C SER A 210 10.78 -5.15 8.38
N ILE A 211 10.74 -5.85 7.23
CA ILE A 211 9.80 -6.92 6.93
C ILE A 211 10.48 -8.12 6.27
#